data_0b5db6f9abba853ddf516ff0c387fe7e
#
_entry.id   0b5db6f9abba853ddf516ff0c387fe7e
#
_cell.length_a   1.000
_cell.length_b   1.000
_cell.length_c   1.000
_cell.angle_alpha   90.00
_cell.angle_beta   90.00
_cell.angle_gamma   90.00
#
_symmetry.space_group_name_H-M   'P 1'
#
loop_
_entity.id
_entity.type
_entity.pdbx_description
1 polymer ?
#
loop_
_entity_poly.entity_id
_entity_poly.type
_entity_poly.pdbx_seq_one_letter_code
_entity_poly.pdbx_strand_id
1 'polypeptide(L)'
;MRALRLLAMLASSACHLASGQTDDMCNAQDRTYSTETMPAGTHQPYDKLNPVVGMLSTKFYVTVVNLTPHRFMLEGTHSYQMDIFDFGDVPQGRARQNAVKYRGTWSTRDDAGEAYYRIDGTDKRFALRVKSYIPSSDPRRVVLDLSGMGLGQREYVYPGGDTAVSLVITGSNRFGFQASLRHGPGNWMRNMYDVIRDRPVRHLIMPGTHDAGMSTITDKIVSIGSEENTQNQGINIYDQLQTGSRWFDLRICSVHANDDAGRNNGFWVMHVNDEMATLAIGNTGESLDDVISEINRFTSENPGEIIFFAMRYLVGRYEFPDRGPILWNAAIVDDFFSKLRAIHNRCLHLDTNTGFQNHKASYFMDHNEGKGCVILLLNGHLDGRESPADGIYDIGRMTIRDHWSNRMQASDMVPDQVNNWRSVTRGGGASDYGSFMIAQWLVTPDAVATTAYSLQNFAIQPTNPSLYWAGVNGMDPEHWPNVLMVDYIGVQQRDQWAWNRLSAEMYTLAVGMNLYMASENCDVGRRRNPLLRRGEMGMVESRGVPWNGIIFANGTTVDDPDPMLHLGRVEILRNGTVFGNGTVVEQSMPNPWL
;
A
#
# COMPACT_ATOMS: atom_id res chain seq x y z
N MET A 1 29.39 -55.36 -14.55
CA MET A 1 27.99 -54.87 -14.66
C MET A 1 27.26 -54.79 -13.32
N ARG A 2 27.54 -55.61 -12.31
CA ARG A 2 26.86 -55.48 -10.97
C ARG A 2 27.38 -54.31 -10.14
N ALA A 3 28.62 -53.95 -10.21
CA ALA A 3 29.22 -52.81 -9.48
C ALA A 3 28.71 -51.44 -9.97
N LEU A 4 28.46 -51.27 -11.29
CA LEU A 4 27.93 -50.03 -11.85
C LEU A 4 26.44 -49.79 -11.45
N ARG A 5 25.65 -50.85 -11.24
CA ARG A 5 24.27 -50.71 -10.77
C ARG A 5 24.18 -50.34 -9.29
N LEU A 6 25.14 -50.76 -8.47
CA LEU A 6 25.19 -50.38 -7.06
C LEU A 6 25.59 -48.92 -6.87
N LEU A 7 26.54 -48.40 -7.68
CA LEU A 7 26.90 -46.98 -7.69
C LEU A 7 25.75 -46.10 -8.18
N ALA A 8 24.99 -46.54 -9.19
CA ALA A 8 23.84 -45.78 -9.69
C ALA A 8 22.69 -45.74 -8.67
N MET A 9 22.48 -46.82 -7.90
CA MET A 9 21.49 -46.80 -6.81
C MET A 9 21.92 -45.97 -5.61
N LEU A 10 23.21 -45.92 -5.27
CA LEU A 10 23.73 -45.07 -4.20
C LEU A 10 23.73 -43.58 -4.61
N ALA A 11 24.01 -43.26 -5.86
CA ALA A 11 23.91 -41.90 -6.38
C ALA A 11 22.45 -41.43 -6.46
N SER A 12 21.52 -42.32 -6.83
CA SER A 12 20.08 -42.01 -6.83
C SER A 12 19.52 -41.78 -5.41
N SER A 13 19.96 -42.63 -4.44
CA SER A 13 19.57 -42.44 -3.02
C SER A 13 20.19 -41.20 -2.40
N ALA A 14 21.43 -40.82 -2.77
CA ALA A 14 22.04 -39.58 -2.29
C ALA A 14 21.39 -38.32 -2.88
N CYS A 15 20.92 -38.37 -4.17
CA CYS A 15 20.13 -37.29 -4.74
C CYS A 15 18.73 -37.17 -4.11
N HIS A 16 18.10 -38.28 -3.72
CA HIS A 16 16.80 -38.24 -3.05
C HIS A 16 16.91 -37.78 -1.58
N LEU A 17 18.01 -38.14 -0.88
CA LEU A 17 18.27 -37.62 0.46
C LEU A 17 18.59 -36.11 0.47
N ALA A 18 19.23 -35.59 -0.56
CA ALA A 18 19.49 -34.15 -0.68
C ALA A 18 18.25 -33.35 -1.08
N SER A 19 17.27 -33.95 -1.79
CA SER A 19 16.00 -33.30 -2.10
C SER A 19 14.99 -33.37 -0.95
N GLY A 20 15.00 -34.43 -0.15
CA GLY A 20 14.09 -34.59 0.98
C GLY A 20 14.38 -33.65 2.15
N GLN A 21 15.65 -33.32 2.41
CA GLN A 21 16.00 -32.38 3.50
C GLN A 21 15.68 -30.91 3.22
N THR A 22 15.40 -30.55 1.97
CA THR A 22 15.05 -29.16 1.63
C THR A 22 13.55 -28.90 1.65
N ASP A 23 12.69 -29.92 1.55
CA ASP A 23 11.24 -29.77 1.61
C ASP A 23 10.69 -29.76 3.04
N ASP A 24 11.42 -30.36 3.99
CA ASP A 24 11.01 -30.43 5.40
C ASP A 24 11.12 -29.12 6.17
N MET A 25 11.84 -28.10 5.65
CA MET A 25 12.02 -26.82 6.35
C MET A 25 10.77 -25.93 6.35
N CYS A 26 9.72 -26.32 5.66
CA CYS A 26 8.46 -25.59 5.58
C CYS A 26 7.25 -26.50 5.76
N ASN A 27 7.37 -27.50 6.63
CA ASN A 27 6.20 -28.24 7.04
C ASN A 27 5.30 -27.40 7.96
N ALA A 28 4.09 -27.85 8.22
CA ALA A 28 3.11 -27.11 9.02
C ALA A 28 3.61 -26.78 10.45
N GLN A 29 4.64 -27.47 10.95
CA GLN A 29 5.20 -27.25 12.29
C GLN A 29 6.16 -26.07 12.33
N ASP A 30 6.74 -25.67 11.19
CA ASP A 30 7.62 -24.51 11.08
C ASP A 30 6.85 -23.22 10.76
N ARG A 31 5.52 -23.31 10.59
CA ARG A 31 4.65 -22.15 10.41
C ARG A 31 4.55 -21.42 11.74
N THR A 32 5.12 -20.23 11.80
CA THR A 32 5.09 -19.37 12.99
C THR A 32 3.83 -18.52 13.07
N TYR A 33 2.84 -18.80 12.22
CA TYR A 33 1.57 -18.11 12.21
C TYR A 33 0.72 -18.51 13.43
N SER A 34 0.28 -17.52 14.19
CA SER A 34 -0.58 -17.75 15.36
C SER A 34 -2.04 -17.87 14.98
N THR A 35 -2.72 -18.84 15.57
CA THR A 35 -4.18 -19.00 15.53
C THR A 35 -4.89 -18.32 16.71
N GLU A 36 -4.16 -17.62 17.57
CA GLU A 36 -4.74 -16.91 18.70
C GLU A 36 -5.79 -15.91 18.21
N THR A 37 -6.96 -15.93 18.87
CA THR A 37 -7.99 -14.91 18.67
C THR A 37 -7.59 -13.68 19.45
N MET A 38 -7.50 -12.53 18.80
CA MET A 38 -7.20 -11.27 19.47
C MET A 38 -8.43 -10.82 20.29
N PRO A 39 -8.21 -10.22 21.47
CA PRO A 39 -9.31 -9.80 22.34
C PRO A 39 -10.27 -8.85 21.62
N ALA A 40 -11.56 -9.18 21.64
CA ALA A 40 -12.62 -8.24 21.28
C ALA A 40 -12.80 -7.23 22.40
N GLY A 41 -13.09 -5.97 22.08
CA GLY A 41 -13.51 -4.97 23.08
C GLY A 41 -12.52 -3.81 23.31
N THR A 42 -11.28 -3.91 22.85
CA THR A 42 -10.33 -2.79 22.87
C THR A 42 -10.30 -2.03 21.53
N HIS A 43 -11.08 -2.48 20.55
CA HIS A 43 -11.03 -1.97 19.19
C HIS A 43 -11.81 -0.67 19.00
N GLN A 44 -11.34 0.11 18.05
CA GLN A 44 -12.09 1.27 17.55
C GLN A 44 -13.44 0.80 17.01
N PRO A 45 -14.57 1.41 17.45
CA PRO A 45 -15.86 1.14 16.85
C PRO A 45 -15.82 1.56 15.37
N TYR A 46 -16.17 0.65 14.46
CA TYR A 46 -16.22 0.97 13.04
C TYR A 46 -17.35 1.93 12.65
N ASP A 47 -18.39 1.99 13.46
CA ASP A 47 -19.69 2.57 13.14
C ASP A 47 -19.89 4.01 13.63
N LYS A 48 -18.87 4.61 14.27
CA LYS A 48 -19.03 5.92 14.88
C LYS A 48 -18.07 6.94 14.31
N LEU A 49 -18.52 7.55 13.21
CA LEU A 49 -18.04 8.86 12.83
C LEU A 49 -18.77 9.89 13.69
N ASN A 50 -18.08 10.46 14.63
CA ASN A 50 -18.60 11.60 15.37
C ASN A 50 -17.49 12.65 15.54
N PRO A 51 -17.29 13.52 14.54
CA PRO A 51 -16.24 14.52 14.57
C PRO A 51 -16.43 15.55 15.69
N VAL A 52 -17.66 15.81 16.11
CA VAL A 52 -17.92 16.76 17.21
C VAL A 52 -17.52 16.14 18.54
N VAL A 53 -17.86 14.88 18.78
CA VAL A 53 -17.39 14.13 19.96
C VAL A 53 -15.91 13.78 19.84
N GLY A 54 -15.42 13.53 18.62
CA GLY A 54 -14.01 13.30 18.35
C GLY A 54 -13.10 14.45 18.78
N MET A 55 -13.47 15.69 18.55
CA MET A 55 -12.69 16.86 19.00
C MET A 55 -12.60 16.96 20.53
N LEU A 56 -13.57 16.43 21.26
CA LEU A 56 -13.63 16.46 22.72
C LEU A 56 -13.16 15.14 23.35
N SER A 57 -13.08 14.05 22.59
CA SER A 57 -12.66 12.76 23.10
C SER A 57 -11.16 12.75 23.40
N THR A 58 -10.81 12.23 24.56
CA THR A 58 -9.42 11.99 24.99
C THR A 58 -8.97 10.57 24.68
N LYS A 59 -9.84 9.77 24.04
CA LYS A 59 -9.61 8.39 23.67
C LYS A 59 -9.06 8.29 22.23
N PHE A 60 -8.10 7.43 22.00
CA PHE A 60 -7.57 7.05 20.69
C PHE A 60 -7.01 5.63 20.75
N TYR A 61 -6.46 5.17 19.63
CA TYR A 61 -5.99 3.81 19.51
C TYR A 61 -4.57 3.76 18.92
N VAL A 62 -3.79 2.79 19.40
CA VAL A 62 -2.49 2.43 18.82
C VAL A 62 -2.55 0.98 18.37
N THR A 63 -2.48 0.75 17.07
CA THR A 63 -2.48 -0.58 16.48
C THR A 63 -1.06 -1.06 16.27
N VAL A 64 -0.76 -2.27 16.73
CA VAL A 64 0.53 -2.94 16.48
C VAL A 64 0.27 -4.15 15.60
N VAL A 65 0.86 -4.16 14.42
CA VAL A 65 0.76 -5.24 13.43
C VAL A 65 2.07 -6.01 13.39
N ASN A 66 2.01 -7.29 13.68
CA ASN A 66 3.16 -8.18 13.70
C ASN A 66 3.18 -9.09 12.47
N LEU A 67 3.92 -8.71 11.45
CA LEU A 67 4.19 -9.52 10.26
C LEU A 67 5.62 -10.09 10.30
N THR A 68 5.98 -10.65 11.46
CA THR A 68 7.27 -11.31 11.70
C THR A 68 7.05 -12.74 12.22
N PRO A 69 8.05 -13.64 12.13
CA PRO A 69 7.98 -14.97 12.72
C PRO A 69 8.14 -14.98 14.25
N HIS A 70 8.13 -13.84 14.90
CA HIS A 70 8.40 -13.68 16.31
C HIS A 70 7.20 -13.10 17.04
N ARG A 71 6.92 -13.54 18.27
CA ARG A 71 5.92 -12.89 19.13
C ARG A 71 6.48 -11.58 19.68
N PHE A 72 5.67 -10.53 19.72
CA PHE A 72 6.00 -9.32 20.46
C PHE A 72 5.48 -9.47 21.88
N MET A 73 6.42 -9.60 22.83
CA MET A 73 6.14 -9.79 24.25
C MET A 73 6.11 -8.43 24.93
N LEU A 74 5.01 -8.10 25.59
CA LEU A 74 4.94 -6.92 26.41
C LEU A 74 5.77 -7.13 27.69
N GLU A 75 6.87 -6.38 27.85
CA GLU A 75 7.73 -6.46 29.05
C GLU A 75 7.19 -5.62 30.21
N GLY A 76 6.41 -4.59 29.90
CA GLY A 76 5.79 -3.76 30.92
C GLY A 76 5.13 -2.51 30.34
N THR A 77 4.29 -1.91 31.17
CA THR A 77 3.66 -0.61 30.91
C THR A 77 3.86 0.31 32.09
N HIS A 78 3.98 1.59 31.81
CA HIS A 78 3.88 2.65 32.79
C HIS A 78 2.91 3.70 32.28
N SER A 79 2.01 4.19 33.13
CA SER A 79 1.09 5.25 32.75
C SER A 79 0.86 6.22 33.91
N TYR A 80 0.76 7.49 33.57
CA TYR A 80 0.48 8.57 34.49
C TYR A 80 -0.73 9.37 34.04
N GLN A 81 -1.73 9.47 34.89
CA GLN A 81 -3.00 10.17 34.61
C GLN A 81 -3.74 9.66 33.35
N MET A 82 -3.71 8.35 33.13
CA MET A 82 -4.44 7.68 32.04
C MET A 82 -5.68 6.95 32.59
N ASP A 83 -6.84 7.13 31.96
CA ASP A 83 -8.05 6.35 32.27
C ASP A 83 -8.00 4.96 31.64
N ILE A 84 -7.41 4.85 30.43
CA ILE A 84 -7.18 3.61 29.72
C ILE A 84 -5.77 3.62 29.16
N PHE A 85 -5.03 2.55 29.41
CA PHE A 85 -3.74 2.27 28.79
C PHE A 85 -3.60 0.75 28.71
N ASP A 86 -4.31 0.16 27.71
CA ASP A 86 -4.45 -1.29 27.58
C ASP A 86 -3.59 -1.83 26.44
N PHE A 87 -2.39 -2.29 26.79
CA PHE A 87 -1.45 -2.93 25.88
C PHE A 87 -1.26 -4.40 26.26
N GLY A 88 -0.86 -5.23 25.30
CA GLY A 88 -0.60 -6.65 25.52
C GLY A 88 0.23 -7.25 24.39
N ASP A 89 0.57 -8.51 24.52
CA ASP A 89 1.33 -9.27 23.53
C ASP A 89 0.69 -9.22 22.14
N VAL A 90 1.53 -9.29 21.11
CA VAL A 90 1.07 -9.39 19.71
C VAL A 90 1.67 -10.64 19.09
N PRO A 91 0.85 -11.69 18.89
CA PRO A 91 1.30 -12.93 18.27
C PRO A 91 1.77 -12.74 16.81
N GLN A 92 2.47 -13.74 16.30
CA GLN A 92 2.92 -13.79 14.91
C GLN A 92 1.74 -13.75 13.93
N GLY A 93 1.82 -12.90 12.90
CA GLY A 93 0.79 -12.78 11.88
C GLY A 93 -0.51 -12.15 12.39
N ARG A 94 -0.49 -11.49 13.54
CA ARG A 94 -1.65 -10.86 14.16
C ARG A 94 -1.45 -9.37 14.38
N ALA A 95 -2.54 -8.69 14.61
CA ALA A 95 -2.56 -7.29 14.97
C ALA A 95 -3.35 -7.09 16.25
N ARG A 96 -2.84 -6.23 17.13
CA ARG A 96 -3.53 -5.79 18.33
C ARG A 96 -3.77 -4.30 18.26
N GLN A 97 -5.02 -3.89 18.40
CA GLN A 97 -5.39 -2.49 18.57
C GLN A 97 -5.55 -2.19 20.05
N ASN A 98 -4.75 -1.27 20.56
CA ASN A 98 -4.68 -0.93 21.97
C ASN A 98 -5.43 0.39 22.20
N ALA A 99 -6.33 0.42 23.17
CA ALA A 99 -7.05 1.63 23.53
C ALA A 99 -6.21 2.48 24.50
N VAL A 100 -6.21 3.78 24.26
CA VAL A 100 -5.56 4.80 25.07
C VAL A 100 -6.57 5.89 25.39
N LYS A 101 -6.69 6.28 26.67
CA LYS A 101 -7.54 7.39 27.09
C LYS A 101 -6.85 8.21 28.17
N TYR A 102 -6.60 9.46 27.86
CA TYR A 102 -6.14 10.43 28.85
C TYR A 102 -7.26 10.72 29.85
N ARG A 103 -6.92 11.04 31.10
CA ARG A 103 -7.90 11.38 32.14
C ARG A 103 -8.74 12.60 31.79
N GLY A 104 -8.28 13.43 30.90
CA GLY A 104 -9.15 14.29 30.11
C GLY A 104 -9.79 15.45 30.81
N THR A 105 -9.13 16.11 31.72
CA THR A 105 -9.56 17.43 32.17
C THR A 105 -8.57 18.49 31.68
N TRP A 106 -9.05 19.70 31.45
CA TRP A 106 -8.27 20.85 31.02
C TRP A 106 -7.09 21.21 31.94
N SER A 107 -7.02 20.56 33.11
CA SER A 107 -6.02 20.79 34.14
C SER A 107 -4.81 19.85 34.08
N THR A 108 -4.87 18.75 33.32
CA THR A 108 -3.79 17.78 33.25
C THR A 108 -2.93 18.02 32.00
N ARG A 109 -1.70 18.48 32.24
CA ARG A 109 -0.78 18.93 31.19
C ARG A 109 0.32 17.92 30.88
N ASP A 110 0.35 16.82 31.60
CA ASP A 110 1.49 15.88 31.61
C ASP A 110 1.07 14.41 31.61
N ASP A 111 -0.17 14.12 31.20
CA ASP A 111 -0.65 12.74 31.02
C ASP A 111 0.30 12.01 30.07
N ALA A 112 0.78 10.83 30.46
CA ALA A 112 1.73 10.06 29.68
C ALA A 112 1.54 8.55 29.89
N GLY A 113 1.92 7.77 28.88
CA GLY A 113 1.96 6.32 28.97
C GLY A 113 3.06 5.75 28.08
N GLU A 114 3.65 4.65 28.52
CA GLU A 114 4.71 3.94 27.84
C GLU A 114 4.45 2.43 27.88
N ALA A 115 4.65 1.76 26.76
CA ALA A 115 4.59 0.30 26.64
C ALA A 115 5.89 -0.19 26.01
N TYR A 116 6.53 -1.16 26.63
CA TYR A 116 7.82 -1.70 26.23
C TYR A 116 7.67 -3.13 25.73
N TYR A 117 8.21 -3.40 24.56
CA TYR A 117 8.11 -4.68 23.89
C TYR A 117 9.49 -5.29 23.64
N ARG A 118 9.58 -6.60 23.77
CA ARG A 118 10.66 -7.43 23.28
C ARG A 118 10.16 -8.32 22.13
N ILE A 119 10.96 -8.45 21.08
CA ILE A 119 10.71 -9.42 20.02
C ILE A 119 11.29 -10.76 20.45
N ASP A 120 10.44 -11.73 20.69
CA ASP A 120 10.82 -13.02 21.26
C ASP A 120 11.83 -13.78 20.39
N GLY A 121 12.79 -14.43 21.02
CA GLY A 121 13.90 -15.10 20.33
C GLY A 121 14.92 -14.16 19.69
N THR A 122 14.90 -12.87 20.02
CA THR A 122 15.85 -11.85 19.53
C THR A 122 16.34 -10.95 20.67
N ASP A 123 17.33 -10.11 20.39
CA ASP A 123 17.78 -9.03 21.26
C ASP A 123 17.02 -7.70 21.04
N LYS A 124 16.07 -7.68 20.12
CA LYS A 124 15.38 -6.48 19.67
C LYS A 124 14.27 -6.06 20.63
N ARG A 125 14.18 -4.76 20.85
CA ARG A 125 13.15 -4.10 21.67
C ARG A 125 12.64 -2.85 20.98
N PHE A 126 11.40 -2.50 21.30
CA PHE A 126 10.80 -1.23 20.89
C PHE A 126 9.86 -0.70 21.98
N ALA A 127 9.54 0.58 21.90
CA ALA A 127 8.62 1.22 22.83
C ALA A 127 7.58 2.05 22.11
N LEU A 128 6.38 2.10 22.68
CA LEU A 128 5.29 2.96 22.24
C LEU A 128 5.02 3.94 23.37
N ARG A 129 5.04 5.24 23.06
CA ARG A 129 4.83 6.28 24.06
C ARG A 129 3.70 7.20 23.62
N VAL A 130 2.89 7.62 24.57
CA VAL A 130 1.85 8.61 24.37
C VAL A 130 2.02 9.74 25.37
N LYS A 131 1.77 10.97 24.94
CA LYS A 131 1.98 12.13 25.81
C LYS A 131 1.03 13.26 25.46
N SER A 132 0.54 13.93 26.48
CA SER A 132 -0.24 15.16 26.34
C SER A 132 0.60 16.39 26.65
N TYR A 133 0.42 17.44 25.86
CA TYR A 133 1.12 18.73 26.00
C TYR A 133 0.09 19.87 25.97
N ILE A 134 -0.64 20.09 27.04
CA ILE A 134 -1.59 21.19 27.14
C ILE A 134 -0.95 22.38 27.88
N PRO A 135 -1.05 23.65 27.45
CA PRO A 135 -1.78 24.13 26.26
C PRO A 135 -0.86 24.32 25.05
N SER A 136 -0.87 23.41 24.10
CA SER A 136 -0.22 23.64 22.83
C SER A 136 -1.23 23.45 21.70
N SER A 137 -0.93 23.98 20.52
CA SER A 137 -1.71 23.72 19.30
C SER A 137 -1.75 22.23 18.96
N ASP A 138 -0.74 21.45 19.42
CA ASP A 138 -0.58 20.02 19.19
C ASP A 138 -0.56 19.27 20.51
N PRO A 139 -1.71 19.11 21.17
CA PRO A 139 -1.75 18.73 22.59
C PRO A 139 -1.39 17.28 22.85
N ARG A 140 -1.45 16.40 21.86
CA ARG A 140 -1.28 14.95 22.04
C ARG A 140 -0.31 14.37 21.02
N ARG A 141 0.52 13.44 21.47
CA ARG A 141 1.53 12.82 20.63
C ARG A 141 1.62 11.32 20.87
N VAL A 142 1.88 10.60 19.80
CA VAL A 142 2.24 9.17 19.82
C VAL A 142 3.65 9.05 19.27
N VAL A 143 4.56 8.46 20.05
CA VAL A 143 5.93 8.20 19.62
C VAL A 143 6.10 6.70 19.45
N LEU A 144 6.45 6.30 18.24
CA LEU A 144 6.87 4.95 17.89
C LEU A 144 8.40 4.91 17.96
N ASP A 145 8.94 4.33 19.03
CA ASP A 145 10.39 4.28 19.25
C ASP A 145 10.93 2.88 19.00
N LEU A 146 11.53 2.69 17.82
CA LEU A 146 12.18 1.46 17.39
C LEU A 146 13.71 1.58 17.37
N SER A 147 14.27 2.53 18.14
CA SER A 147 15.74 2.70 18.26
C SER A 147 16.43 1.45 18.76
N GLY A 148 15.78 0.66 19.64
CA GLY A 148 16.29 -0.64 20.10
C GLY A 148 16.33 -1.73 19.02
N MET A 149 15.74 -1.48 17.84
CA MET A 149 15.81 -2.32 16.64
C MET A 149 16.76 -1.74 15.58
N GLY A 150 17.32 -0.54 15.80
CA GLY A 150 18.09 0.19 14.80
C GLY A 150 17.24 0.88 13.72
N LEU A 151 15.93 1.03 13.93
CA LEU A 151 15.00 1.60 12.95
C LEU A 151 14.63 3.06 13.24
N GLY A 152 15.15 3.63 14.35
CA GLY A 152 14.87 5.00 14.74
C GLY A 152 13.49 5.17 15.38
N GLN A 153 12.95 6.40 15.30
CA GLN A 153 11.66 6.74 15.90
C GLN A 153 10.85 7.65 14.99
N ARG A 154 9.53 7.66 15.19
CA ARG A 154 8.62 8.61 14.56
C ARG A 154 7.60 9.11 15.58
N GLU A 155 7.33 10.41 15.53
CA GLU A 155 6.31 11.06 16.33
C GLU A 155 5.11 11.43 15.45
N TYR A 156 3.92 11.13 15.94
CA TYR A 156 2.67 11.54 15.34
C TYR A 156 2.00 12.56 16.25
N VAL A 157 1.61 13.68 15.67
CA VAL A 157 0.77 14.68 16.33
C VAL A 157 -0.68 14.27 16.17
N TYR A 158 -1.44 14.28 17.26
CA TYR A 158 -2.77 13.72 17.31
C TYR A 158 -3.82 14.78 17.53
N PRO A 159 -4.71 15.05 16.56
CA PRO A 159 -5.68 16.14 16.67
C PRO A 159 -6.85 15.84 17.60
N GLY A 160 -7.05 14.59 18.05
CA GLY A 160 -8.16 14.26 18.95
C GLY A 160 -8.87 12.96 18.62
N GLY A 161 -9.90 12.68 19.34
CA GLY A 161 -10.51 11.43 19.67
C GLY A 161 -10.94 10.47 18.58
N ASP A 162 -10.96 9.22 19.03
CA ASP A 162 -11.39 8.02 18.31
C ASP A 162 -10.63 7.74 17.00
N THR A 163 -9.43 8.28 16.86
CA THR A 163 -8.52 8.02 15.76
C THR A 163 -7.54 6.89 16.10
N ALA A 164 -6.82 6.36 15.11
CA ALA A 164 -5.84 5.29 15.31
C ALA A 164 -4.50 5.63 14.66
N VAL A 165 -3.40 5.29 15.35
CA VAL A 165 -2.05 5.21 14.78
C VAL A 165 -1.70 3.74 14.64
N SER A 166 -1.21 3.34 13.47
CA SER A 166 -0.83 1.95 13.22
C SER A 166 0.69 1.84 13.07
N LEU A 167 1.27 0.86 13.72
CA LEU A 167 2.66 0.44 13.57
C LEU A 167 2.68 -0.95 12.96
N VAL A 168 3.21 -1.06 11.77
CA VAL A 168 3.45 -2.35 11.10
C VAL A 168 4.92 -2.68 11.20
N ILE A 169 5.25 -3.87 11.71
CA ILE A 169 6.63 -4.39 11.75
C ILE A 169 6.65 -5.70 10.98
N THR A 170 7.63 -5.84 10.09
CA THR A 170 7.88 -7.03 9.29
C THR A 170 9.36 -7.39 9.25
N GLY A 171 9.69 -8.56 8.69
CA GLY A 171 11.06 -9.05 8.57
C GLY A 171 11.40 -10.12 9.59
N SER A 172 12.70 -10.40 9.73
CA SER A 172 13.22 -11.44 10.63
C SER A 172 14.69 -11.19 10.94
N ASN A 173 15.27 -11.97 11.87
CA ASN A 173 16.72 -11.95 12.12
C ASN A 173 17.55 -12.21 10.86
N ARG A 174 17.02 -12.95 9.91
CA ARG A 174 17.73 -13.30 8.67
C ARG A 174 17.69 -12.22 7.62
N PHE A 175 16.58 -11.49 7.50
CA PHE A 175 16.34 -10.51 6.43
C PHE A 175 16.39 -9.07 6.93
N GLY A 176 16.62 -8.88 8.22
CA GLY A 176 16.46 -7.60 8.89
C GLY A 176 14.99 -7.30 9.17
N PHE A 177 14.76 -6.30 10.01
CA PHE A 177 13.43 -5.81 10.35
C PHE A 177 13.16 -4.49 9.64
N GLN A 178 11.89 -4.28 9.29
CA GLN A 178 11.37 -3.04 8.73
C GLN A 178 10.12 -2.63 9.49
N ALA A 179 9.82 -1.34 9.51
CA ALA A 179 8.63 -0.81 10.18
C ALA A 179 8.06 0.38 9.42
N SER A 180 6.77 0.63 9.65
CA SER A 180 6.01 1.71 9.02
C SER A 180 6.34 3.11 9.58
N LEU A 181 7.59 3.34 10.00
CA LEU A 181 8.03 4.67 10.43
C LEU A 181 8.22 5.62 9.26
N ARG A 182 8.54 5.10 8.09
CA ARG A 182 8.77 5.82 6.84
C ARG A 182 8.54 4.91 5.65
N HIS A 183 8.29 5.51 4.49
CA HIS A 183 8.25 4.76 3.23
C HIS A 183 9.62 4.16 2.93
N GLY A 184 9.60 2.97 2.36
CA GLY A 184 10.75 2.41 1.71
C GLY A 184 10.92 2.99 0.29
N PRO A 185 11.88 2.46 -0.48
CA PRO A 185 12.10 2.87 -1.87
C PRO A 185 10.88 2.53 -2.72
N GLY A 186 10.58 3.40 -3.71
CA GLY A 186 9.44 3.23 -4.60
C GLY A 186 9.43 1.90 -5.35
N ASN A 187 10.61 1.34 -5.65
CA ASN A 187 10.78 0.06 -6.32
C ASN A 187 10.75 -1.17 -5.38
N TRP A 188 9.77 -1.24 -4.50
CA TRP A 188 9.68 -2.30 -3.49
C TRP A 188 9.54 -3.72 -4.08
N MET A 189 8.85 -3.90 -5.21
CA MET A 189 8.78 -5.21 -5.85
C MET A 189 10.16 -5.65 -6.35
N ARG A 190 10.91 -4.75 -6.97
CA ARG A 190 12.27 -5.04 -7.42
C ARG A 190 13.19 -5.43 -6.27
N ASN A 191 13.07 -4.76 -5.13
CA ASN A 191 13.84 -5.10 -3.93
C ASN A 191 13.46 -6.47 -3.35
N MET A 192 12.25 -6.93 -3.62
CA MET A 192 11.77 -8.27 -3.25
C MET A 192 11.92 -9.30 -4.37
N TYR A 193 12.62 -8.98 -5.46
CA TYR A 193 12.68 -9.80 -6.66
C TYR A 193 12.97 -11.27 -6.37
N ASP A 194 13.99 -11.57 -5.55
CA ASP A 194 14.37 -12.94 -5.22
C ASP A 194 13.28 -13.72 -4.44
N VAL A 195 12.38 -13.01 -3.78
CA VAL A 195 11.25 -13.59 -3.04
C VAL A 195 10.05 -13.83 -3.95
N ILE A 196 9.74 -12.88 -4.84
CA ILE A 196 8.47 -12.87 -5.58
C ILE A 196 8.57 -13.33 -7.02
N ARG A 197 9.77 -13.29 -7.65
CA ARG A 197 9.95 -13.51 -9.10
C ARG A 197 9.34 -14.79 -9.66
N ASP A 198 9.39 -15.88 -8.88
CA ASP A 198 8.90 -17.20 -9.30
C ASP A 198 7.43 -17.44 -8.94
N ARG A 199 6.80 -16.50 -8.23
CA ARG A 199 5.38 -16.57 -7.88
C ARG A 199 4.51 -16.07 -9.02
N PRO A 200 3.38 -16.72 -9.29
CA PRO A 200 2.39 -16.11 -10.17
C PRO A 200 1.83 -14.83 -9.53
N VAL A 201 1.44 -13.86 -10.38
CA VAL A 201 0.91 -12.57 -9.92
C VAL A 201 -0.27 -12.74 -8.95
N ARG A 202 -1.11 -13.78 -9.16
CA ARG A 202 -2.19 -14.10 -8.21
C ARG A 202 -1.70 -14.53 -6.80
N HIS A 203 -0.41 -14.68 -6.59
CA HIS A 203 0.21 -14.93 -5.29
C HIS A 203 0.98 -13.72 -4.75
N LEU A 204 0.74 -12.55 -5.30
CA LEU A 204 1.27 -11.29 -4.78
C LEU A 204 0.16 -10.50 -4.09
N ILE A 205 0.54 -9.75 -3.07
CA ILE A 205 -0.31 -8.78 -2.39
C ILE A 205 0.24 -7.40 -2.67
N MET A 206 -0.63 -6.48 -3.06
CA MET A 206 -0.25 -5.11 -3.38
C MET A 206 -1.29 -4.10 -2.90
N PRO A 207 -0.90 -2.90 -2.52
CA PRO A 207 -1.84 -1.81 -2.31
C PRO A 207 -2.50 -1.42 -3.63
N GLY A 208 -3.75 -0.97 -3.52
CA GLY A 208 -4.50 -0.41 -4.62
C GLY A 208 -5.22 0.87 -4.23
N THR A 209 -5.53 1.69 -5.22
CA THR A 209 -6.22 2.97 -5.05
C THR A 209 -7.52 2.99 -5.83
N HIS A 210 -8.59 3.28 -5.12
CA HIS A 210 -9.92 3.49 -5.67
C HIS A 210 -10.02 4.91 -6.24
N ASP A 211 -10.65 5.08 -7.39
CA ASP A 211 -10.77 6.37 -8.09
C ASP A 211 -9.46 7.18 -8.07
N ALA A 212 -8.39 6.53 -8.51
CA ALA A 212 -7.01 6.94 -8.23
C ALA A 212 -6.68 8.39 -8.64
N GLY A 213 -7.20 8.87 -9.77
CA GLY A 213 -6.97 10.24 -10.24
C GLY A 213 -7.90 11.29 -9.64
N MET A 214 -8.74 10.91 -8.66
CA MET A 214 -9.58 11.86 -7.92
C MET A 214 -8.83 12.43 -6.71
N SER A 215 -7.61 12.90 -6.93
CA SER A 215 -6.77 13.57 -5.94
C SER A 215 -7.00 15.09 -5.87
N THR A 216 -7.64 15.61 -6.91
CA THR A 216 -8.02 17.03 -7.06
C THR A 216 -9.35 17.13 -7.77
N ILE A 217 -9.99 18.28 -7.71
CA ILE A 217 -11.24 18.58 -8.41
C ILE A 217 -10.96 19.63 -9.49
N THR A 218 -11.38 19.36 -10.72
CA THR A 218 -11.10 20.23 -11.88
C THR A 218 -12.34 20.75 -12.60
N ASP A 219 -13.54 20.30 -12.22
CA ASP A 219 -14.85 20.80 -12.71
C ASP A 219 -14.97 20.91 -14.25
N LYS A 220 -14.46 19.90 -14.99
CA LYS A 220 -14.53 19.92 -16.46
C LYS A 220 -15.89 19.51 -16.99
N ILE A 221 -16.63 18.72 -16.24
CA ILE A 221 -18.03 18.40 -16.49
C ILE A 221 -18.87 19.01 -15.37
N VAL A 222 -20.06 19.48 -15.71
CA VAL A 222 -20.95 19.98 -14.67
C VAL A 222 -21.57 18.85 -13.92
N SER A 223 -21.34 18.91 -12.65
CA SER A 223 -21.92 17.99 -11.73
C SER A 223 -22.33 18.70 -10.46
N ILE A 224 -23.33 18.15 -9.78
CA ILE A 224 -23.77 18.60 -8.45
C ILE A 224 -22.93 17.87 -7.39
N GLY A 225 -21.62 17.75 -7.61
CA GLY A 225 -20.70 17.10 -6.69
C GLY A 225 -19.87 18.15 -5.94
N SER A 226 -19.53 17.88 -4.70
CA SER A 226 -18.56 18.65 -3.93
C SER A 226 -17.25 17.87 -3.77
N GLU A 227 -16.18 18.57 -3.40
CA GLU A 227 -14.91 17.94 -3.06
C GLU A 227 -15.10 16.87 -2.00
N GLU A 228 -15.92 17.14 -0.98
CA GLU A 228 -16.17 16.23 0.14
C GLU A 228 -16.76 14.88 -0.27
N ASN A 229 -17.52 14.84 -1.37
CA ASN A 229 -18.20 13.62 -1.82
C ASN A 229 -17.66 12.99 -3.09
N THR A 230 -16.62 13.58 -3.71
CA THR A 230 -16.07 13.12 -4.98
C THR A 230 -14.56 12.98 -4.99
N GLN A 231 -13.84 13.57 -4.05
CA GLN A 231 -12.40 13.38 -3.93
C GLN A 231 -12.11 12.09 -3.15
N ASN A 232 -11.49 11.10 -3.80
CA ASN A 232 -11.19 9.80 -3.21
C ASN A 232 -9.74 9.65 -2.76
N GLN A 233 -8.85 10.49 -3.26
CA GLN A 233 -7.44 10.45 -2.91
C GLN A 233 -6.95 11.82 -2.45
N GLY A 234 -5.94 11.86 -1.60
CA GLY A 234 -5.36 13.09 -1.11
C GLY A 234 -4.03 13.43 -1.76
N ILE A 235 -3.52 12.54 -2.58
CA ILE A 235 -2.21 12.63 -3.24
C ILE A 235 -2.36 12.16 -4.67
N ASN A 236 -1.55 12.71 -5.58
CA ASN A 236 -1.57 12.39 -6.99
C ASN A 236 -1.03 10.99 -7.30
N ILE A 237 -1.14 10.55 -8.55
CA ILE A 237 -0.72 9.21 -8.99
C ILE A 237 0.75 8.92 -8.67
N TYR A 238 1.66 9.90 -8.86
CA TYR A 238 3.06 9.71 -8.54
C TYR A 238 3.28 9.40 -7.05
N ASP A 239 2.65 10.15 -6.16
CA ASP A 239 2.78 9.96 -4.71
C ASP A 239 2.07 8.67 -4.25
N GLN A 240 0.94 8.28 -4.87
CA GLN A 240 0.30 6.99 -4.64
C GLN A 240 1.22 5.82 -5.02
N LEU A 241 1.94 5.91 -6.15
CA LEU A 241 2.97 4.94 -6.54
C LEU A 241 4.10 4.88 -5.51
N GLN A 242 4.57 6.03 -5.02
CA GLN A 242 5.59 6.11 -3.98
C GLN A 242 5.12 5.53 -2.65
N THR A 243 3.83 5.65 -2.29
CA THR A 243 3.25 4.99 -1.11
C THR A 243 3.07 3.48 -1.26
N GLY A 244 3.45 2.92 -2.40
CA GLY A 244 3.48 1.48 -2.64
C GLY A 244 2.36 0.92 -3.48
N SER A 245 1.39 1.74 -3.94
CA SER A 245 0.28 1.28 -4.79
C SER A 245 0.79 0.70 -6.10
N ARG A 246 0.18 -0.43 -6.52
CA ARG A 246 0.47 -1.09 -7.81
C ARG A 246 -0.79 -1.47 -8.57
N TRP A 247 -1.96 -1.22 -8.02
CA TRP A 247 -3.25 -1.35 -8.69
C TRP A 247 -3.98 -0.02 -8.62
N PHE A 248 -4.41 0.49 -9.77
CA PHE A 248 -5.07 1.78 -9.91
C PHE A 248 -6.41 1.61 -10.61
N ASP A 249 -7.50 1.98 -9.93
CA ASP A 249 -8.83 2.12 -10.52
C ASP A 249 -8.94 3.54 -11.10
N LEU A 250 -8.88 3.66 -12.42
CA LEU A 250 -9.01 4.93 -13.14
C LEU A 250 -10.31 4.96 -13.94
N ARG A 251 -11.14 5.95 -13.70
CA ARG A 251 -12.43 6.13 -14.40
C ARG A 251 -12.31 7.29 -15.36
N ILE A 252 -12.17 6.99 -16.64
CA ILE A 252 -11.80 7.98 -17.67
C ILE A 252 -13.02 8.44 -18.45
N CYS A 253 -13.18 9.75 -18.61
CA CYS A 253 -14.08 10.36 -19.56
C CYS A 253 -13.33 11.22 -20.58
N SER A 254 -13.88 11.31 -21.81
CA SER A 254 -13.55 12.37 -22.75
C SER A 254 -14.46 13.56 -22.51
N VAL A 255 -13.90 14.77 -22.47
CA VAL A 255 -14.68 16.00 -22.29
C VAL A 255 -14.94 16.64 -23.64
N HIS A 256 -16.20 16.71 -24.03
CA HIS A 256 -16.63 17.29 -25.29
C HIS A 256 -17.00 18.75 -25.12
N ALA A 257 -16.59 19.59 -26.07
CA ALA A 257 -17.09 20.95 -26.13
C ALA A 257 -18.62 20.94 -26.35
N ASN A 258 -19.29 21.95 -25.84
CA ASN A 258 -20.73 22.12 -25.94
C ASN A 258 -21.18 22.61 -27.35
N ASP A 259 -20.40 22.31 -28.37
CA ASP A 259 -20.76 22.51 -29.75
C ASP A 259 -21.33 21.23 -30.39
N ASP A 260 -22.10 21.39 -31.48
CA ASP A 260 -22.71 20.26 -32.19
C ASP A 260 -21.67 19.37 -32.89
N ALA A 261 -20.42 19.79 -32.96
CA ALA A 261 -19.32 19.04 -33.54
C ALA A 261 -18.71 18.02 -32.57
N GLY A 262 -19.03 18.07 -31.26
CA GLY A 262 -18.59 17.11 -30.25
C GLY A 262 -17.08 17.00 -30.14
N ARG A 263 -16.37 18.14 -30.21
CA ARG A 263 -14.91 18.18 -30.16
C ARG A 263 -14.42 17.72 -28.80
N ASN A 264 -13.45 16.78 -28.79
CA ASN A 264 -12.82 16.32 -27.56
C ASN A 264 -11.87 17.41 -27.01
N ASN A 265 -12.10 17.85 -25.77
CA ASN A 265 -11.24 18.78 -25.04
C ASN A 265 -10.24 18.05 -24.13
N GLY A 266 -10.04 16.76 -24.32
CA GLY A 266 -9.11 15.93 -23.57
C GLY A 266 -9.80 14.84 -22.76
N PHE A 267 -8.96 14.05 -22.09
CA PHE A 267 -9.39 12.97 -21.22
C PHE A 267 -9.08 13.31 -19.76
N TRP A 268 -10.02 12.98 -18.90
CA TRP A 268 -9.97 13.30 -17.47
C TRP A 268 -10.41 12.11 -16.65
N VAL A 269 -9.87 11.97 -15.45
CA VAL A 269 -10.46 11.06 -14.48
C VAL A 269 -11.78 11.65 -14.00
N MET A 270 -12.76 10.79 -13.71
CA MET A 270 -14.11 11.20 -13.36
C MET A 270 -14.66 10.31 -12.25
N HIS A 271 -15.18 10.93 -11.19
CA HIS A 271 -16.02 10.27 -10.19
C HIS A 271 -17.46 10.78 -10.31
N VAL A 272 -18.37 9.91 -10.70
CA VAL A 272 -19.81 10.20 -10.84
C VAL A 272 -20.62 9.04 -10.28
N ASN A 273 -21.88 9.34 -9.95
CA ASN A 273 -22.83 8.36 -9.41
C ASN A 273 -23.08 7.18 -10.35
N ASP A 274 -23.12 7.42 -11.66
CA ASP A 274 -23.33 6.44 -12.72
C ASP A 274 -22.82 7.05 -14.04
N GLU A 275 -21.89 6.36 -14.71
CA GLU A 275 -21.26 6.83 -15.95
C GLU A 275 -22.26 6.95 -17.11
N MET A 276 -23.35 6.19 -17.05
CA MET A 276 -24.41 6.20 -18.07
C MET A 276 -25.63 7.05 -17.69
N ALA A 277 -25.62 7.70 -16.52
CA ALA A 277 -26.70 8.60 -16.12
C ALA A 277 -26.85 9.77 -17.07
N THR A 278 -28.09 10.15 -17.39
CA THR A 278 -28.39 11.36 -18.19
C THR A 278 -27.87 12.62 -17.51
N LEU A 279 -27.97 12.70 -16.18
CA LEU A 279 -27.38 13.72 -15.34
C LEU A 279 -26.34 13.07 -14.42
N ALA A 280 -25.08 13.32 -14.68
CA ALA A 280 -24.01 12.89 -13.79
C ALA A 280 -23.96 13.78 -12.53
N ILE A 281 -23.89 13.13 -11.38
CA ILE A 281 -23.61 13.79 -10.10
C ILE A 281 -22.20 13.38 -9.68
N GLY A 282 -21.27 14.30 -9.72
CA GLY A 282 -19.87 13.99 -9.44
C GLY A 282 -18.93 15.11 -9.90
N ASN A 283 -17.68 14.78 -10.15
CA ASN A 283 -16.66 15.73 -10.61
C ASN A 283 -15.62 15.05 -11.51
N THR A 284 -14.78 15.87 -12.15
CA THR A 284 -13.53 15.44 -12.77
C THR A 284 -12.33 15.71 -11.87
N GLY A 285 -11.36 14.81 -11.93
CA GLY A 285 -10.08 14.87 -11.22
C GLY A 285 -8.91 15.26 -12.13
N GLU A 286 -7.81 14.52 -12.01
CA GLU A 286 -6.59 14.74 -12.80
C GLU A 286 -6.84 14.55 -14.31
N SER A 287 -6.10 15.30 -15.12
CA SER A 287 -6.07 15.05 -16.56
C SER A 287 -5.30 13.77 -16.87
N LEU A 288 -5.65 13.08 -17.95
CA LEU A 288 -4.90 11.90 -18.41
C LEU A 288 -3.44 12.28 -18.75
N ASP A 289 -3.19 13.48 -19.20
CA ASP A 289 -1.84 13.96 -19.53
C ASP A 289 -0.98 14.11 -18.26
N ASP A 290 -1.55 14.60 -17.14
CA ASP A 290 -0.88 14.64 -15.84
C ASP A 290 -0.61 13.24 -15.32
N VAL A 291 -1.61 12.34 -15.34
CA VAL A 291 -1.47 10.93 -14.97
C VAL A 291 -0.34 10.26 -15.75
N ILE A 292 -0.26 10.46 -17.07
CA ILE A 292 0.82 9.91 -17.91
C ILE A 292 2.18 10.46 -17.52
N SER A 293 2.27 11.76 -17.26
CA SER A 293 3.51 12.40 -16.82
C SER A 293 4.02 11.82 -15.51
N GLU A 294 3.13 11.62 -14.55
CA GLU A 294 3.42 11.06 -13.23
C GLU A 294 3.84 9.60 -13.27
N ILE A 295 3.17 8.78 -14.08
CA ILE A 295 3.59 7.39 -14.34
C ILE A 295 4.99 7.34 -14.95
N ASN A 296 5.25 8.17 -15.96
CA ASN A 296 6.54 8.20 -16.63
C ASN A 296 7.66 8.63 -15.70
N ARG A 297 7.41 9.65 -14.87
CA ARG A 297 8.34 10.06 -13.83
C ARG A 297 8.64 8.91 -12.87
N PHE A 298 7.60 8.28 -12.31
CA PHE A 298 7.77 7.19 -11.35
C PHE A 298 8.55 6.01 -11.95
N THR A 299 8.17 5.54 -13.14
CA THR A 299 8.80 4.36 -13.76
C THR A 299 10.25 4.60 -14.19
N SER A 300 10.62 5.85 -14.46
CA SER A 300 12.01 6.22 -14.74
C SER A 300 12.88 6.20 -13.47
N GLU A 301 12.31 6.61 -12.33
CA GLU A 301 13.00 6.67 -11.04
C GLU A 301 13.02 5.30 -10.32
N ASN A 302 12.02 4.46 -10.58
CA ASN A 302 11.76 3.20 -9.88
C ASN A 302 11.58 2.03 -10.87
N PRO A 303 12.64 1.57 -11.54
CA PRO A 303 12.54 0.47 -12.49
C PRO A 303 12.30 -0.87 -11.81
N GLY A 304 11.65 -1.80 -12.55
CA GLY A 304 11.48 -3.19 -12.16
C GLY A 304 10.15 -3.49 -11.44
N GLU A 305 9.19 -2.59 -11.52
CA GLU A 305 7.88 -2.72 -10.89
C GLU A 305 6.82 -3.27 -11.85
N ILE A 306 5.80 -3.91 -11.30
CA ILE A 306 4.58 -4.33 -12.01
C ILE A 306 3.47 -3.37 -11.59
N ILE A 307 2.91 -2.63 -12.54
CA ILE A 307 1.90 -1.61 -12.27
C ILE A 307 0.67 -1.88 -13.12
N PHE A 308 -0.50 -1.98 -12.50
CA PHE A 308 -1.77 -2.21 -13.18
C PHE A 308 -2.63 -0.95 -13.15
N PHE A 309 -3.04 -0.48 -14.33
CA PHE A 309 -4.06 0.55 -14.46
C PHE A 309 -5.33 -0.08 -15.05
N ALA A 310 -6.35 -0.25 -14.19
CA ALA A 310 -7.68 -0.68 -14.59
C ALA A 310 -8.50 0.57 -14.97
N MET A 311 -8.60 0.82 -16.27
CA MET A 311 -9.30 1.99 -16.81
C MET A 311 -10.76 1.64 -17.07
N ARG A 312 -11.65 2.32 -16.37
CA ARG A 312 -13.09 2.09 -16.37
C ARG A 312 -13.85 3.26 -16.97
N TYR A 313 -15.15 3.11 -17.12
CA TYR A 313 -16.13 4.02 -17.74
C TYR A 313 -15.89 4.16 -19.24
N LEU A 314 -14.88 4.91 -19.67
CA LEU A 314 -14.51 5.09 -21.08
C LEU A 314 -15.68 5.66 -21.90
N VAL A 315 -16.28 6.72 -21.39
CA VAL A 315 -17.41 7.42 -21.98
C VAL A 315 -17.08 8.89 -22.19
N GLY A 316 -17.82 9.55 -23.08
CA GLY A 316 -17.75 11.00 -23.24
C GLY A 316 -18.82 11.72 -22.42
N ARG A 317 -18.47 12.94 -21.96
CA ARG A 317 -19.38 13.87 -21.30
C ARG A 317 -19.22 15.26 -21.89
N TYR A 318 -20.30 16.03 -21.92
CA TYR A 318 -20.23 17.42 -22.31
C TYR A 318 -19.78 18.31 -21.17
N GLU A 319 -19.16 19.44 -21.51
CA GLU A 319 -19.05 20.57 -20.60
C GLU A 319 -20.47 21.08 -20.25
N PHE A 320 -20.57 21.94 -19.27
CA PHE A 320 -21.88 22.43 -18.79
C PHE A 320 -22.76 23.09 -19.86
N PRO A 321 -24.07 22.82 -19.88
CA PRO A 321 -24.81 21.80 -19.14
C PRO A 321 -24.58 20.41 -19.76
N ASP A 322 -24.36 19.40 -18.92
CA ASP A 322 -24.20 18.02 -19.36
C ASP A 322 -25.44 17.55 -20.12
N ARG A 323 -25.23 16.96 -21.29
CA ARG A 323 -26.30 16.43 -22.17
C ARG A 323 -26.44 14.92 -22.06
N GLY A 324 -25.78 14.31 -21.09
CA GLY A 324 -25.72 12.87 -20.89
C GLY A 324 -24.50 12.19 -21.53
N PRO A 325 -24.38 10.87 -21.35
CA PRO A 325 -23.20 10.13 -21.78
C PRO A 325 -23.14 10.02 -23.31
N ILE A 326 -21.92 9.96 -23.82
CA ILE A 326 -21.63 9.71 -25.23
C ILE A 326 -20.73 8.48 -25.31
N LEU A 327 -21.15 7.45 -26.03
CA LEU A 327 -20.27 6.34 -26.34
C LEU A 327 -19.18 6.80 -27.30
N TRP A 328 -17.94 6.40 -27.04
CA TRP A 328 -16.81 6.77 -27.87
C TRP A 328 -16.91 6.20 -29.26
N ASN A 329 -16.76 7.02 -30.27
CA ASN A 329 -16.59 6.59 -31.64
C ASN A 329 -15.12 6.17 -31.89
N ALA A 330 -14.83 5.64 -33.08
CA ALA A 330 -13.50 5.17 -33.45
C ALA A 330 -12.43 6.26 -33.31
N ALA A 331 -12.74 7.50 -33.67
CA ALA A 331 -11.77 8.61 -33.61
C ALA A 331 -11.38 8.96 -32.18
N ILE A 332 -12.33 8.95 -31.24
CA ILE A 332 -12.06 9.18 -29.81
C ILE A 332 -11.22 8.03 -29.23
N VAL A 333 -11.53 6.78 -29.61
CA VAL A 333 -10.74 5.62 -29.18
C VAL A 333 -9.32 5.67 -29.71
N ASP A 334 -9.15 6.05 -30.98
CA ASP A 334 -7.81 6.18 -31.59
C ASP A 334 -7.00 7.30 -30.94
N ASP A 335 -7.65 8.43 -30.59
CA ASP A 335 -7.03 9.52 -29.84
C ASP A 335 -6.63 9.06 -28.43
N PHE A 336 -7.51 8.37 -27.70
CA PHE A 336 -7.22 7.80 -26.40
C PHE A 336 -6.05 6.83 -26.45
N PHE A 337 -6.02 5.90 -27.41
CA PHE A 337 -4.89 4.98 -27.58
C PHE A 337 -3.60 5.74 -27.94
N SER A 338 -3.71 6.81 -28.71
CA SER A 338 -2.56 7.68 -29.01
C SER A 338 -2.00 8.32 -27.74
N LYS A 339 -2.85 8.78 -26.83
CA LYS A 339 -2.42 9.29 -25.51
C LYS A 339 -1.75 8.20 -24.68
N LEU A 340 -2.34 7.01 -24.59
CA LEU A 340 -1.79 5.90 -23.83
C LEU A 340 -0.41 5.46 -24.34
N ARG A 341 -0.13 5.60 -25.65
CA ARG A 341 1.20 5.34 -26.22
C ARG A 341 2.29 6.24 -25.66
N ALA A 342 1.96 7.37 -25.05
CA ALA A 342 2.94 8.23 -24.37
C ALA A 342 3.39 7.71 -23.01
N ILE A 343 2.74 6.68 -22.45
CA ILE A 343 3.23 6.00 -21.25
C ILE A 343 4.47 5.18 -21.63
N HIS A 344 5.57 5.46 -20.96
CA HIS A 344 6.80 4.67 -21.11
C HIS A 344 6.66 3.31 -20.41
N ASN A 345 7.54 2.37 -20.75
CA ASN A 345 7.59 1.06 -20.11
C ASN A 345 6.24 0.29 -20.08
N ARG A 346 5.37 0.50 -21.10
CA ARG A 346 4.19 -0.36 -21.25
C ARG A 346 4.60 -1.81 -21.45
N CYS A 347 3.79 -2.75 -20.97
CA CYS A 347 3.97 -4.18 -21.23
C CYS A 347 3.51 -4.52 -22.65
N LEU A 348 4.39 -4.40 -23.65
CA LEU A 348 4.06 -4.69 -25.04
C LEU A 348 4.03 -6.20 -25.29
N HIS A 349 3.17 -6.67 -26.21
CA HIS A 349 3.16 -8.04 -26.71
C HIS A 349 3.08 -9.13 -25.62
N LEU A 350 2.33 -8.92 -24.54
CA LEU A 350 2.09 -9.97 -23.55
C LEU A 350 1.38 -11.17 -24.18
N ASP A 351 1.66 -12.38 -23.66
CA ASP A 351 0.93 -13.58 -24.02
C ASP A 351 -0.53 -13.46 -23.53
N THR A 352 -1.45 -13.35 -24.47
CA THR A 352 -2.89 -13.20 -24.23
C THR A 352 -3.63 -14.55 -24.13
N ASN A 353 -2.95 -15.69 -24.33
CA ASN A 353 -3.54 -17.01 -24.19
C ASN A 353 -3.53 -17.49 -22.73
N THR A 354 -2.63 -16.94 -21.93
CA THR A 354 -2.53 -17.22 -20.49
C THR A 354 -3.07 -16.02 -19.73
N GLY A 355 -4.00 -16.23 -18.79
CA GLY A 355 -4.47 -15.14 -17.93
C GLY A 355 -3.31 -14.47 -17.19
N PHE A 356 -3.23 -13.14 -17.21
CA PHE A 356 -2.08 -12.38 -16.71
C PHE A 356 -1.78 -12.67 -15.24
N GLN A 357 -2.79 -12.98 -14.43
CA GLN A 357 -2.61 -13.37 -13.04
C GLN A 357 -1.84 -14.69 -12.86
N ASN A 358 -1.73 -15.52 -13.91
CA ASN A 358 -1.06 -16.82 -13.88
C ASN A 358 0.42 -16.75 -14.27
N HIS A 359 0.87 -15.66 -14.89
CA HIS A 359 2.28 -15.46 -15.18
C HIS A 359 3.08 -15.22 -13.90
N LYS A 360 4.33 -15.65 -13.90
CA LYS A 360 5.27 -15.34 -12.82
C LYS A 360 5.52 -13.83 -12.75
N ALA A 361 5.79 -13.31 -11.56
CA ALA A 361 6.16 -11.90 -11.40
C ALA A 361 7.35 -11.51 -12.28
N SER A 362 8.35 -12.39 -12.42
CA SER A 362 9.51 -12.15 -13.29
C SER A 362 9.14 -11.90 -14.75
N TYR A 363 8.05 -12.51 -15.24
CA TYR A 363 7.58 -12.27 -16.62
C TYR A 363 7.32 -10.78 -16.89
N PHE A 364 6.75 -10.06 -15.91
CA PHE A 364 6.49 -8.63 -16.00
C PHE A 364 7.69 -7.79 -15.52
N MET A 365 8.35 -8.20 -14.44
CA MET A 365 9.46 -7.45 -13.84
C MET A 365 10.70 -7.40 -14.73
N ASP A 366 10.93 -8.46 -15.53
CA ASP A 366 12.06 -8.55 -16.46
C ASP A 366 11.71 -7.97 -17.84
N HIS A 367 10.45 -7.56 -18.06
CA HIS A 367 10.02 -6.86 -19.28
C HIS A 367 10.80 -5.55 -19.43
N ASN A 368 10.85 -5.03 -20.65
CA ASN A 368 11.59 -3.79 -20.96
C ASN A 368 13.03 -3.80 -20.41
N GLU A 369 13.77 -4.89 -20.61
CA GLU A 369 15.15 -5.04 -20.16
C GLU A 369 15.31 -4.97 -18.63
N GLY A 370 14.32 -5.51 -17.89
CA GLY A 370 14.32 -5.52 -16.43
C GLY A 370 13.84 -4.23 -15.78
N LYS A 371 13.29 -3.31 -16.56
CA LYS A 371 12.67 -2.06 -16.04
C LYS A 371 11.26 -2.26 -15.50
N GLY A 372 10.72 -3.49 -15.59
CA GLY A 372 9.34 -3.78 -15.26
C GLY A 372 8.37 -3.26 -16.30
N CYS A 373 7.08 -3.25 -16.01
CA CYS A 373 6.14 -2.71 -16.98
C CYS A 373 4.80 -2.23 -16.38
N VAL A 374 4.18 -1.33 -17.14
CA VAL A 374 2.84 -0.79 -16.90
C VAL A 374 1.85 -1.58 -17.76
N ILE A 375 0.88 -2.21 -17.13
CA ILE A 375 -0.18 -3.02 -17.74
C ILE A 375 -1.46 -2.16 -17.78
N LEU A 376 -1.90 -1.83 -19.00
CA LEU A 376 -3.10 -1.02 -19.22
C LEU A 376 -4.26 -1.97 -19.50
N LEU A 377 -5.22 -2.05 -18.58
CA LEU A 377 -6.40 -2.90 -18.64
C LEU A 377 -7.64 -2.04 -18.88
N LEU A 378 -8.33 -2.25 -19.99
CA LEU A 378 -9.54 -1.52 -20.33
C LEU A 378 -10.77 -2.29 -19.87
N ASN A 379 -11.65 -1.62 -19.15
CA ASN A 379 -12.94 -2.12 -18.68
C ASN A 379 -14.01 -1.04 -18.86
N GLY A 380 -14.66 -1.05 -20.01
CA GLY A 380 -15.68 -0.04 -20.33
C GLY A 380 -16.36 -0.30 -21.67
N HIS A 381 -16.98 0.74 -22.22
CA HIS A 381 -17.82 0.65 -23.40
C HIS A 381 -17.02 0.66 -24.73
N LEU A 382 -15.95 -0.14 -24.82
CA LEU A 382 -15.08 -0.21 -26.01
C LEU A 382 -15.23 -1.50 -26.83
N ASP A 383 -16.25 -2.31 -26.57
CA ASP A 383 -16.55 -3.55 -27.33
C ASP A 383 -15.34 -4.52 -27.42
N GLY A 384 -14.57 -4.65 -26.35
CA GLY A 384 -13.40 -5.52 -26.29
C GLY A 384 -12.20 -5.05 -27.14
N ARG A 385 -12.17 -3.79 -27.57
CA ARG A 385 -11.02 -3.23 -28.29
C ARG A 385 -9.78 -3.26 -27.43
N GLU A 386 -8.72 -3.82 -27.98
CA GLU A 386 -7.39 -3.87 -27.37
C GLU A 386 -6.31 -3.67 -28.44
N SER A 387 -5.11 -3.34 -28.00
CA SER A 387 -3.93 -3.23 -28.87
C SER A 387 -2.70 -3.80 -28.13
N PRO A 388 -2.50 -5.13 -28.15
CA PRO A 388 -1.35 -5.77 -27.49
C PRO A 388 0.02 -5.23 -27.96
N ALA A 389 0.11 -4.81 -29.23
CA ALA A 389 1.30 -4.17 -29.78
C ALA A 389 1.61 -2.81 -29.11
N ASP A 390 0.59 -2.13 -28.60
CA ASP A 390 0.70 -0.88 -27.86
C ASP A 390 0.72 -1.11 -26.33
N GLY A 391 0.58 -2.35 -25.84
CA GLY A 391 0.50 -2.68 -24.41
C GLY A 391 -0.85 -2.34 -23.78
N ILE A 392 -1.92 -2.31 -24.59
CA ILE A 392 -3.29 -1.99 -24.19
C ILE A 392 -4.11 -3.27 -24.30
N TYR A 393 -4.73 -3.70 -23.21
CA TYR A 393 -5.42 -5.00 -23.11
C TYR A 393 -6.83 -4.84 -22.57
N ASP A 394 -7.71 -5.75 -22.99
CA ASP A 394 -9.00 -5.91 -22.33
C ASP A 394 -8.83 -6.49 -20.93
N ILE A 395 -9.60 -6.01 -19.94
CA ILE A 395 -9.52 -6.48 -18.55
C ILE A 395 -9.81 -7.99 -18.41
N GLY A 396 -10.57 -8.56 -19.35
CA GLY A 396 -10.83 -10.01 -19.43
C GLY A 396 -9.57 -10.87 -19.65
N ARG A 397 -8.40 -10.25 -19.93
CA ARG A 397 -7.09 -10.94 -19.89
C ARG A 397 -6.67 -11.36 -18.49
N MET A 398 -7.41 -10.95 -17.46
CA MET A 398 -7.26 -11.41 -16.09
C MET A 398 -8.58 -11.98 -15.57
N THR A 399 -8.50 -13.09 -14.84
CA THR A 399 -9.64 -13.59 -14.07
C THR A 399 -9.70 -12.83 -12.76
N ILE A 400 -10.47 -11.76 -12.71
CA ILE A 400 -10.58 -10.88 -11.55
C ILE A 400 -11.84 -11.23 -10.76
N ARG A 401 -11.68 -11.30 -9.43
CA ARG A 401 -12.76 -11.31 -8.47
C ARG A 401 -12.76 -9.97 -7.76
N ASP A 402 -13.62 -9.08 -8.20
CA ASP A 402 -13.79 -7.73 -7.67
C ASP A 402 -15.14 -7.68 -6.93
N HIS A 403 -15.08 -7.54 -5.61
CA HIS A 403 -16.27 -7.52 -4.76
C HIS A 403 -16.44 -6.17 -4.11
N TRP A 404 -17.45 -5.45 -4.53
CA TRP A 404 -17.86 -4.19 -3.91
C TRP A 404 -18.93 -4.45 -2.86
N SER A 405 -18.63 -4.13 -1.59
CA SER A 405 -19.56 -4.35 -0.48
C SER A 405 -20.81 -3.48 -0.56
N ASN A 406 -20.72 -2.30 -1.16
CA ASN A 406 -21.80 -1.30 -1.21
C ASN A 406 -22.42 -1.05 0.18
N ARG A 407 -21.58 -0.81 1.17
CA ARG A 407 -21.98 -0.57 2.55
C ARG A 407 -21.65 0.84 2.97
N MET A 408 -22.56 1.47 3.71
CA MET A 408 -22.40 2.83 4.23
C MET A 408 -21.46 2.90 5.43
N GLN A 409 -21.30 1.78 6.15
CA GLN A 409 -20.55 1.73 7.41
C GLN A 409 -19.48 0.66 7.36
N ALA A 410 -18.33 0.95 7.97
CA ALA A 410 -17.24 -0.01 8.06
C ALA A 410 -17.59 -1.25 8.89
N SER A 411 -18.52 -1.15 9.85
CA SER A 411 -19.06 -2.29 10.61
C SER A 411 -19.68 -3.38 9.74
N ASP A 412 -20.26 -3.01 8.60
CA ASP A 412 -20.87 -3.92 7.65
C ASP A 412 -19.88 -4.31 6.54
N MET A 413 -19.05 -3.38 6.09
CA MET A 413 -18.06 -3.59 5.03
C MET A 413 -16.96 -4.56 5.48
N VAL A 414 -16.42 -4.40 6.68
CA VAL A 414 -15.30 -5.21 7.18
C VAL A 414 -15.61 -6.70 7.20
N PRO A 415 -16.70 -7.18 7.84
CA PRO A 415 -17.01 -8.60 7.81
C PRO A 415 -17.35 -9.10 6.40
N ASP A 416 -17.96 -8.29 5.56
CA ASP A 416 -18.29 -8.64 4.18
C ASP A 416 -17.02 -8.89 3.35
N GLN A 417 -16.04 -7.98 3.39
CA GLN A 417 -14.77 -8.14 2.70
C GLN A 417 -13.94 -9.30 3.28
N VAL A 418 -13.89 -9.45 4.59
CA VAL A 418 -13.18 -10.58 5.23
C VAL A 418 -13.80 -11.92 4.79
N ASN A 419 -15.12 -12.05 4.80
CA ASN A 419 -15.80 -13.25 4.34
C ASN A 419 -15.56 -13.52 2.86
N ASN A 420 -15.48 -12.46 2.03
CA ASN A 420 -15.19 -12.58 0.61
C ASN A 420 -13.83 -13.24 0.37
N TRP A 421 -12.72 -12.72 0.94
CA TRP A 421 -11.41 -13.36 0.69
C TRP A 421 -11.24 -14.68 1.42
N ARG A 422 -11.88 -14.91 2.56
CA ARG A 422 -11.88 -16.21 3.24
C ARG A 422 -12.65 -17.30 2.50
N SER A 423 -13.51 -16.93 1.55
CA SER A 423 -14.20 -17.88 0.67
C SER A 423 -13.27 -18.50 -0.40
N VAL A 424 -12.03 -18.00 -0.54
CA VAL A 424 -11.05 -18.45 -1.53
C VAL A 424 -9.80 -18.97 -0.84
N THR A 425 -9.48 -20.24 -1.04
CA THR A 425 -8.27 -20.86 -0.49
C THR A 425 -7.11 -20.74 -1.49
N ARG A 426 -6.01 -20.12 -1.07
CA ARG A 426 -4.84 -19.86 -1.92
C ARG A 426 -3.86 -21.02 -2.05
N GLY A 427 -3.91 -22.00 -1.18
CA GLY A 427 -2.91 -23.05 -1.08
C GLY A 427 -3.28 -24.42 -1.61
N GLY A 428 -4.47 -24.68 -2.16
CA GLY A 428 -4.83 -26.07 -2.35
C GLY A 428 -6.02 -26.45 -3.23
N GLY A 429 -6.12 -25.94 -4.44
CA GLY A 429 -7.03 -26.51 -5.43
C GLY A 429 -8.53 -26.17 -5.28
N ALA A 430 -8.86 -25.10 -4.60
CA ALA A 430 -10.21 -24.55 -4.56
C ALA A 430 -10.62 -23.98 -5.93
N SER A 431 -11.92 -23.90 -6.18
CA SER A 431 -12.49 -23.46 -7.46
C SER A 431 -12.03 -22.05 -7.90
N ASP A 432 -11.69 -21.18 -6.95
CA ASP A 432 -11.27 -19.81 -7.19
C ASP A 432 -9.76 -19.57 -7.08
N TYR A 433 -8.97 -20.64 -6.95
CA TYR A 433 -7.52 -20.55 -6.80
C TYR A 433 -6.83 -19.75 -7.93
N GLY A 434 -7.38 -19.77 -9.13
CA GLY A 434 -6.85 -19.06 -10.30
C GLY A 434 -7.22 -17.58 -10.37
N SER A 435 -8.06 -17.05 -9.48
CA SER A 435 -8.54 -15.67 -9.56
C SER A 435 -7.58 -14.68 -8.91
N PHE A 436 -7.58 -13.45 -9.46
CA PHE A 436 -6.95 -12.26 -8.87
C PHE A 436 -8.00 -11.48 -8.11
N MET A 437 -7.86 -11.39 -6.80
CA MET A 437 -8.88 -10.88 -5.91
C MET A 437 -8.59 -9.45 -5.48
N ILE A 438 -9.57 -8.58 -5.63
CA ILE A 438 -9.54 -7.20 -5.16
C ILE A 438 -10.42 -7.09 -3.92
N ALA A 439 -9.83 -6.72 -2.80
CA ALA A 439 -10.57 -6.30 -1.62
C ALA A 439 -10.81 -4.80 -1.70
N GLN A 440 -12.07 -4.42 -1.92
CA GLN A 440 -12.48 -3.02 -1.90
C GLN A 440 -12.72 -2.59 -0.45
N TRP A 441 -11.63 -2.20 0.24
CA TRP A 441 -11.68 -1.78 1.63
C TRP A 441 -12.11 -0.32 1.75
N LEU A 442 -13.34 -0.06 1.37
CA LEU A 442 -13.94 1.26 1.30
C LEU A 442 -15.44 1.18 1.63
N VAL A 443 -15.99 2.29 2.07
CA VAL A 443 -17.42 2.45 2.31
C VAL A 443 -18.05 3.30 1.22
N THR A 444 -19.36 3.14 1.04
CA THR A 444 -20.16 3.88 0.06
C THR A 444 -21.20 4.71 0.82
N PRO A 445 -20.82 5.89 1.36
CA PRO A 445 -21.78 6.76 2.04
C PRO A 445 -22.78 7.34 1.05
N ASP A 446 -24.01 7.55 1.52
CA ASP A 446 -25.00 8.25 0.71
C ASP A 446 -24.74 9.78 0.67
N ALA A 447 -25.46 10.47 -0.21
CA ALA A 447 -25.32 11.90 -0.37
C ALA A 447 -25.63 12.72 0.92
N VAL A 448 -26.48 12.18 1.81
CA VAL A 448 -26.80 12.83 3.09
C VAL A 448 -25.63 12.68 4.06
N ALA A 449 -25.03 11.50 4.13
CA ALA A 449 -23.86 11.27 4.98
C ALA A 449 -22.67 12.12 4.55
N THR A 450 -22.45 12.31 3.23
CA THR A 450 -21.34 13.13 2.71
C THR A 450 -21.55 14.63 2.87
N THR A 451 -22.77 15.11 3.15
CA THR A 451 -22.98 16.51 3.55
C THR A 451 -22.49 16.79 4.98
N ALA A 452 -22.43 15.75 5.81
CA ALA A 452 -21.97 15.86 7.20
C ALA A 452 -20.48 15.51 7.36
N TYR A 453 -19.97 14.61 6.53
CA TYR A 453 -18.61 14.06 6.60
C TYR A 453 -18.05 13.79 5.22
N SER A 454 -16.83 14.28 4.94
CA SER A 454 -16.17 14.01 3.66
C SER A 454 -15.79 12.53 3.51
N LEU A 455 -15.59 12.07 2.26
CA LEU A 455 -15.00 10.76 1.96
C LEU A 455 -13.67 10.56 2.70
N GLN A 456 -12.88 11.63 2.83
CA GLN A 456 -11.65 11.60 3.63
C GLN A 456 -11.92 11.17 5.07
N ASN A 457 -12.94 11.74 5.73
CA ASN A 457 -13.27 11.38 7.11
C ASN A 457 -13.68 9.91 7.22
N PHE A 458 -14.45 9.39 6.26
CA PHE A 458 -14.81 7.97 6.22
C PHE A 458 -13.60 7.06 6.00
N ALA A 459 -12.69 7.45 5.14
CA ALA A 459 -11.48 6.67 4.85
C ALA A 459 -10.51 6.64 6.04
N ILE A 460 -10.14 7.80 6.57
CA ILE A 460 -9.14 7.89 7.65
C ILE A 460 -9.69 7.51 9.03
N GLN A 461 -11.01 7.51 9.19
CA GLN A 461 -11.73 7.13 10.41
C GLN A 461 -13.13 6.58 10.06
N PRO A 462 -13.44 5.32 10.25
CA PRO A 462 -12.67 4.19 10.81
C PRO A 462 -12.11 3.23 9.77
N THR A 463 -12.36 3.47 8.46
CA THR A 463 -12.21 2.45 7.41
C THR A 463 -10.77 1.97 7.28
N ASN A 464 -9.83 2.83 6.90
CA ASN A 464 -8.43 2.43 6.71
C ASN A 464 -7.78 1.91 8.01
N PRO A 465 -7.98 2.53 9.20
CA PRO A 465 -7.45 1.95 10.43
C PRO A 465 -7.94 0.53 10.73
N SER A 466 -9.16 0.18 10.33
CA SER A 466 -9.69 -1.16 10.54
C SER A 466 -8.97 -2.23 9.72
N LEU A 467 -8.36 -1.87 8.59
CA LEU A 467 -7.56 -2.79 7.78
C LEU A 467 -6.37 -3.34 8.58
N TYR A 468 -5.69 -2.47 9.35
CA TYR A 468 -4.48 -2.83 10.08
C TYR A 468 -4.72 -3.77 11.27
N TRP A 469 -5.96 -3.95 11.72
CA TRP A 469 -6.25 -4.94 12.76
C TRP A 469 -7.32 -5.95 12.34
N ALA A 470 -8.51 -5.54 11.91
CA ALA A 470 -9.57 -6.45 11.52
C ALA A 470 -9.22 -7.16 10.19
N GLY A 471 -8.73 -6.41 9.19
CA GLY A 471 -8.27 -6.99 7.93
C GLY A 471 -7.12 -7.96 8.16
N VAL A 472 -6.07 -7.54 8.86
CA VAL A 472 -4.91 -8.41 9.16
C VAL A 472 -5.33 -9.66 9.93
N ASN A 473 -6.15 -9.53 10.97
CA ASN A 473 -6.62 -10.68 11.75
C ASN A 473 -7.58 -11.59 10.97
N GLY A 474 -8.21 -11.07 9.91
CA GLY A 474 -9.03 -11.83 8.96
C GLY A 474 -8.23 -12.61 7.93
N MET A 475 -6.93 -12.37 7.81
CA MET A 475 -6.03 -13.05 6.87
C MET A 475 -5.24 -14.18 7.55
N ASP A 476 -4.82 -15.13 6.74
CA ASP A 476 -3.89 -16.20 7.09
C ASP A 476 -3.17 -16.67 5.82
N PRO A 477 -2.16 -17.57 5.89
CA PRO A 477 -1.41 -18.01 4.71
C PRO A 477 -2.23 -18.64 3.58
N GLU A 478 -3.46 -19.03 3.85
CA GLU A 478 -4.36 -19.64 2.87
C GLU A 478 -5.45 -18.67 2.36
N HIS A 479 -5.70 -17.55 3.10
CA HIS A 479 -6.81 -16.64 2.81
C HIS A 479 -6.35 -15.19 2.88
N TRP A 480 -6.18 -14.57 1.74
CA TRP A 480 -5.77 -13.17 1.58
C TRP A 480 -6.16 -12.63 0.18
N PRO A 481 -6.41 -11.32 0.03
CA PRO A 481 -6.66 -10.70 -1.27
C PRO A 481 -5.34 -10.34 -1.98
N ASN A 482 -5.40 -10.17 -3.30
CA ASN A 482 -4.25 -9.67 -4.08
C ASN A 482 -4.11 -8.15 -3.99
N VAL A 483 -5.21 -7.45 -3.97
CA VAL A 483 -5.23 -5.99 -3.90
C VAL A 483 -5.95 -5.56 -2.63
N LEU A 484 -5.30 -4.71 -1.87
CA LEU A 484 -5.89 -3.96 -0.77
C LEU A 484 -6.21 -2.57 -1.30
N MET A 485 -7.43 -2.40 -1.84
CA MET A 485 -7.85 -1.15 -2.49
C MET A 485 -8.53 -0.23 -1.48
N VAL A 486 -8.02 0.99 -1.35
CA VAL A 486 -8.48 1.96 -0.36
C VAL A 486 -8.69 3.34 -0.97
N ASP A 487 -9.51 4.15 -0.28
CA ASP A 487 -9.53 5.60 -0.45
C ASP A 487 -8.44 6.25 0.42
N TYR A 488 -7.96 7.44 0.01
CA TYR A 488 -6.97 8.23 0.75
C TYR A 488 -5.72 7.43 1.18
N ILE A 489 -5.14 6.69 0.23
CA ILE A 489 -3.90 5.94 0.50
C ILE A 489 -2.79 6.89 1.01
N GLY A 490 -1.99 6.41 1.97
CA GLY A 490 -0.88 7.18 2.51
C GLY A 490 -1.28 8.35 3.42
N VAL A 491 -2.59 8.55 3.65
CA VAL A 491 -3.11 9.59 4.54
C VAL A 491 -3.58 8.95 5.83
N GLN A 492 -3.00 9.35 6.96
CA GLN A 492 -3.36 8.83 8.28
C GLN A 492 -4.19 9.83 9.09
N GLN A 493 -3.93 11.10 8.90
CA GLN A 493 -4.61 12.18 9.61
C GLN A 493 -5.15 13.19 8.60
N ARG A 494 -6.20 13.89 9.00
CA ARG A 494 -6.74 15.00 8.21
C ARG A 494 -5.64 16.03 7.93
N ASP A 495 -5.63 16.59 6.73
CA ASP A 495 -4.71 17.64 6.28
C ASP A 495 -3.21 17.25 6.26
N GLN A 496 -2.89 15.96 6.10
CA GLN A 496 -1.52 15.48 5.93
C GLN A 496 -1.19 15.24 4.44
N TRP A 497 -1.05 16.29 3.68
CA TRP A 497 -0.72 16.23 2.25
C TRP A 497 0.77 16.31 1.94
N ALA A 498 1.59 16.68 2.91
CA ALA A 498 3.03 16.74 2.69
C ALA A 498 3.62 15.32 2.70
N TRP A 499 4.49 15.02 1.73
CA TRP A 499 5.13 13.71 1.59
C TRP A 499 5.77 13.19 2.89
N ASN A 500 6.46 14.05 3.62
CA ASN A 500 7.09 13.70 4.89
C ASN A 500 6.09 13.37 6.03
N ARG A 501 4.81 13.59 5.80
CA ARG A 501 3.73 13.28 6.75
C ARG A 501 2.88 12.10 6.30
N LEU A 502 3.12 11.56 5.11
CA LEU A 502 2.38 10.42 4.60
C LEU A 502 2.65 9.19 5.47
N SER A 503 1.63 8.40 5.64
CA SER A 503 1.72 7.14 6.36
C SER A 503 2.39 6.06 5.53
N ALA A 504 3.26 5.28 6.15
CA ALA A 504 3.97 4.18 5.50
C ALA A 504 3.35 2.81 5.79
N GLU A 505 2.20 2.77 6.46
CA GLU A 505 1.59 1.53 6.94
C GLU A 505 1.19 0.64 5.77
N MET A 506 0.57 1.18 4.73
CA MET A 506 0.12 0.40 3.58
C MET A 506 1.30 -0.21 2.81
N TYR A 507 2.35 0.58 2.59
CA TYR A 507 3.59 0.10 2.00
C TYR A 507 4.18 -1.07 2.81
N THR A 508 4.36 -0.87 4.12
CA THR A 508 4.95 -1.88 5.01
C THR A 508 4.06 -3.11 5.15
N LEU A 509 2.73 -2.90 5.15
CA LEU A 509 1.75 -3.99 5.14
C LEU A 509 1.91 -4.87 3.90
N ALA A 510 1.98 -4.28 2.71
CA ALA A 510 2.15 -5.03 1.47
C ALA A 510 3.47 -5.82 1.44
N VAL A 511 4.58 -5.18 1.80
CA VAL A 511 5.89 -5.85 1.90
C VAL A 511 5.82 -7.00 2.91
N GLY A 512 5.28 -6.74 4.10
CA GLY A 512 5.17 -7.73 5.16
C GLY A 512 4.26 -8.90 4.79
N MET A 513 3.15 -8.65 4.12
CA MET A 513 2.25 -9.70 3.66
C MET A 513 2.90 -10.59 2.60
N ASN A 514 3.64 -10.03 1.66
CA ASN A 514 4.38 -10.83 0.69
C ASN A 514 5.51 -11.64 1.33
N LEU A 515 6.19 -11.12 2.34
CA LEU A 515 7.24 -11.82 3.06
C LEU A 515 6.70 -12.89 4.01
N TYR A 516 5.55 -12.64 4.63
CA TYR A 516 5.07 -13.45 5.74
C TYR A 516 3.83 -14.29 5.39
N MET A 517 2.75 -13.67 4.86
CA MET A 517 1.50 -14.37 4.58
C MET A 517 1.56 -15.18 3.28
N ALA A 518 1.78 -14.50 2.16
CA ALA A 518 1.76 -15.12 0.83
C ALA A 518 2.90 -16.13 0.63
N SER A 519 3.98 -16.01 1.39
CA SER A 519 5.08 -16.96 1.41
C SER A 519 4.90 -18.08 2.41
N GLU A 520 3.83 -18.08 3.16
CA GLU A 520 3.63 -18.97 4.30
C GLU A 520 4.77 -18.87 5.33
N ASN A 521 5.45 -17.73 5.38
CA ASN A 521 6.66 -17.51 6.17
C ASN A 521 7.84 -18.41 5.80
N CYS A 522 7.70 -19.27 4.82
CA CYS A 522 8.71 -20.23 4.41
C CYS A 522 9.72 -19.62 3.44
N ASP A 523 9.30 -18.75 2.53
CA ASP A 523 10.20 -18.10 1.57
C ASP A 523 11.19 -17.17 2.26
N VAL A 524 10.82 -16.62 3.40
CA VAL A 524 11.72 -15.86 4.26
C VAL A 524 12.88 -16.75 4.79
N GLY A 525 12.64 -18.04 4.96
CA GLY A 525 13.61 -19.05 5.38
C GLY A 525 14.25 -19.85 4.27
N ARG A 526 13.59 -20.04 3.15
CA ARG A 526 14.01 -20.88 2.02
C ARG A 526 14.98 -20.15 1.12
N ARG A 527 16.02 -20.75 1.13
CA ARG A 527 16.58 -21.30 0.20
C ARG A 527 16.99 -20.77 -1.09
N ARG A 528 16.81 -20.36 -1.88
CA ARG A 528 17.24 -20.03 -3.25
C ARG A 528 17.49 -18.56 -3.46
N ASN A 529 17.72 -17.83 -2.40
CA ASN A 529 18.34 -16.51 -2.54
C ASN A 529 19.74 -16.72 -3.10
N PRO A 530 20.05 -16.31 -4.33
CA PRO A 530 21.38 -16.43 -4.90
C PRO A 530 22.47 -15.81 -4.04
N LEU A 531 22.13 -14.81 -3.22
CA LEU A 531 23.02 -14.15 -2.26
C LEU A 531 23.48 -15.11 -1.14
N LEU A 532 22.67 -16.11 -0.79
CA LEU A 532 23.01 -17.11 0.23
C LEU A 532 23.90 -18.24 -0.31
N ARG A 533 24.00 -18.42 -1.63
CA ARG A 533 24.83 -19.45 -2.24
C ARG A 533 26.33 -19.13 -2.23
N ARG A 534 26.71 -17.87 -2.02
CA ARG A 534 28.10 -17.42 -2.17
C ARG A 534 28.92 -17.39 -0.90
N GLY A 535 28.40 -17.82 0.25
CA GLY A 535 29.15 -17.77 1.51
C GLY A 535 29.50 -16.36 2.01
N GLU A 536 28.94 -15.33 1.37
CA GLU A 536 29.17 -13.92 1.69
C GLU A 536 28.16 -13.37 2.68
N MET A 537 27.79 -14.19 3.69
CA MET A 537 26.86 -13.75 4.75
C MET A 537 27.34 -12.50 5.53
N GLY A 538 28.62 -12.17 5.48
CA GLY A 538 29.15 -10.96 6.15
C GLY A 538 28.86 -9.64 5.42
N MET A 539 28.48 -9.67 4.12
CA MET A 539 28.19 -8.45 3.37
C MET A 539 26.69 -8.19 3.13
N VAL A 540 25.83 -9.18 3.38
CA VAL A 540 24.37 -9.03 3.18
C VAL A 540 23.70 -8.32 4.37
N GLU A 541 24.29 -8.37 5.56
CA GLU A 541 23.80 -7.62 6.71
C GLU A 541 23.83 -6.10 6.51
N SER A 542 24.69 -5.61 5.60
CA SER A 542 24.75 -4.18 5.26
C SER A 542 23.89 -3.77 4.06
N ARG A 543 23.24 -4.72 3.37
CA ARG A 543 22.37 -4.47 2.21
C ARG A 543 20.89 -4.74 2.46
N GLY A 544 20.50 -4.86 3.70
CA GLY A 544 19.10 -4.75 4.07
C GLY A 544 18.61 -3.36 3.77
N VAL A 545 17.53 -3.19 3.03
CA VAL A 545 16.88 -1.95 2.59
C VAL A 545 17.86 -0.83 2.24
N PRO A 546 17.87 -0.27 1.04
CA PRO A 546 18.78 0.82 0.72
C PRO A 546 18.72 1.87 1.83
N TRP A 547 19.82 2.05 2.52
CA TRP A 547 19.94 3.07 3.53
C TRP A 547 19.84 4.44 2.83
N ASN A 548 18.86 5.23 3.23
CA ASN A 548 18.59 6.55 2.65
C ASN A 548 19.31 7.68 3.39
N GLY A 549 20.35 7.37 4.16
CA GLY A 549 21.14 8.38 4.83
C GLY A 549 22.08 9.14 3.90
N ILE A 550 22.66 10.22 4.39
CA ILE A 550 23.66 11.04 3.70
C ILE A 550 25.05 10.59 4.15
N ILE A 551 25.92 10.29 3.18
CA ILE A 551 27.34 10.01 3.41
C ILE A 551 28.13 11.27 3.06
N PHE A 552 28.81 11.85 4.02
CA PHE A 552 29.74 12.96 3.75
C PHE A 552 31.03 12.45 3.12
N ALA A 553 31.71 13.32 2.37
CA ALA A 553 32.96 12.98 1.68
C ALA A 553 34.06 12.46 2.61
N ASN A 554 34.00 12.73 3.90
CA ASN A 554 34.92 12.22 4.94
C ASN A 554 34.51 10.82 5.47
N GLY A 555 33.47 10.18 4.90
CA GLY A 555 32.97 8.87 5.32
C GLY A 555 32.01 8.91 6.53
N THR A 556 31.68 10.08 7.07
CA THR A 556 30.67 10.21 8.13
C THR A 556 29.30 9.98 7.54
N THR A 557 28.50 9.16 8.20
CA THR A 557 27.10 8.88 7.82
C THR A 557 26.17 9.62 8.77
N VAL A 558 25.10 10.18 8.22
CA VAL A 558 23.97 10.70 9.00
C VAL A 558 22.74 9.93 8.58
N ASP A 559 22.13 9.22 9.50
CA ASP A 559 20.82 8.64 9.30
C ASP A 559 19.81 9.77 9.19
N ASP A 560 19.38 10.05 7.97
CA ASP A 560 18.31 11.02 7.73
C ASP A 560 16.96 10.29 7.81
N PRO A 561 16.16 10.56 8.83
CA PRO A 561 14.85 9.93 8.96
C PRO A 561 13.86 10.40 7.89
N ASP A 562 14.16 11.50 7.19
CA ASP A 562 13.26 12.05 6.17
C ASP A 562 14.05 12.77 5.06
N PRO A 563 14.34 12.07 3.94
CA PRO A 563 15.07 12.68 2.82
C PRO A 563 14.33 13.88 2.19
N MET A 564 13.04 14.05 2.46
CA MET A 564 12.24 15.19 1.97
C MET A 564 12.34 16.42 2.87
N LEU A 565 12.76 16.27 4.13
CA LEU A 565 13.05 17.42 5.00
C LEU A 565 14.14 18.32 4.42
N HIS A 566 15.06 17.76 3.65
CA HIS A 566 16.14 18.51 3.02
C HIS A 566 15.74 19.19 1.71
N LEU A 567 14.67 18.73 1.04
CA LEU A 567 14.15 19.38 -0.17
C LEU A 567 13.34 20.64 0.15
N GLY A 568 12.83 20.76 1.38
CA GLY A 568 12.11 21.96 1.87
C GLY A 568 12.98 22.98 2.63
N ARG A 569 14.20 22.61 2.99
CA ARG A 569 15.22 23.50 3.56
C ARG A 569 16.33 23.66 2.54
N VAL A 570 16.51 24.87 2.07
CA VAL A 570 17.66 25.23 1.25
C VAL A 570 18.90 25.23 2.15
N GLU A 571 19.45 24.04 2.41
CA GLU A 571 20.82 23.94 2.92
C GLU A 571 21.73 23.79 1.72
N ILE A 572 22.74 24.66 1.65
CA ILE A 572 23.81 24.56 0.65
C ILE A 572 24.57 23.27 0.98
N LEU A 573 24.28 22.19 0.25
CA LEU A 573 25.05 20.97 0.36
C LEU A 573 26.48 21.25 -0.08
N ARG A 574 27.44 20.90 0.76
CA ARG A 574 28.88 21.13 0.43
C ARG A 574 29.27 20.22 -0.74
N ASN A 575 30.14 20.75 -1.58
CA ASN A 575 30.77 19.96 -2.64
C ASN A 575 31.36 18.67 -2.06
N GLY A 576 31.05 17.53 -2.68
CA GLY A 576 31.46 16.21 -2.22
C GLY A 576 30.46 15.49 -1.31
N THR A 577 29.25 16.04 -1.06
CA THR A 577 28.16 15.30 -0.38
C THR A 577 27.69 14.16 -1.27
N VAL A 578 27.67 12.94 -0.75
CA VAL A 578 27.22 11.74 -1.45
C VAL A 578 25.88 11.29 -0.86
N PHE A 579 24.87 11.17 -1.69
CA PHE A 579 23.59 10.60 -1.29
C PHE A 579 23.66 9.08 -1.20
N GLY A 580 22.77 8.45 -0.41
CA GLY A 580 22.72 7.00 -0.25
C GLY A 580 22.51 6.22 -1.55
N ASN A 581 22.04 6.86 -2.62
CA ASN A 581 21.95 6.31 -3.98
C ASN A 581 23.24 6.41 -4.80
N GLY A 582 24.34 6.93 -4.22
CA GLY A 582 25.63 7.11 -4.89
C GLY A 582 25.78 8.42 -5.66
N THR A 583 24.78 9.31 -5.66
CA THR A 583 24.89 10.63 -6.30
C THR A 583 25.81 11.54 -5.49
N VAL A 584 26.75 12.18 -6.13
CA VAL A 584 27.71 13.10 -5.52
C VAL A 584 27.34 14.54 -5.88
N VAL A 585 27.33 15.44 -4.92
CA VAL A 585 27.19 16.88 -5.16
C VAL A 585 28.53 17.42 -5.61
N GLU A 586 28.69 17.71 -6.89
CA GLU A 586 29.94 18.22 -7.47
C GLU A 586 30.08 19.75 -7.36
N GLN A 587 28.97 20.48 -7.21
CA GLN A 587 28.97 21.93 -7.07
C GLN A 587 27.93 22.40 -6.06
N SER A 588 28.20 23.50 -5.36
CA SER A 588 27.20 24.18 -4.57
C SER A 588 26.12 24.72 -5.49
N MET A 589 24.92 24.22 -5.41
CA MET A 589 23.81 24.76 -6.16
C MET A 589 23.45 26.15 -5.64
N PRO A 590 23.36 27.19 -6.48
CA PRO A 590 22.86 28.47 -6.05
C PRO A 590 21.39 28.33 -5.63
N ASN A 591 21.03 28.95 -4.55
CA ASN A 591 19.65 29.00 -4.07
C ASN A 591 18.77 29.63 -5.18
N PRO A 592 17.77 28.92 -5.76
CA PRO A 592 16.90 29.47 -6.78
C PRO A 592 15.91 30.52 -6.25
N TRP A 593 15.93 30.84 -4.96
CA TRP A 593 14.99 31.76 -4.28
C TRP A 593 15.66 32.92 -3.52
N LEU A 594 16.90 33.26 -3.85
CA LEU A 594 17.53 34.53 -3.49
C LEU A 594 17.57 35.49 -4.67
#